data_625b641b139a788b866a90ea4e5d061f
#
_entry.id   625b641b139a788b866a90ea4e5d061f
#
_cell.length_a   1.000
_cell.length_b   1.000
_cell.length_c   1.000
_cell.angle_alpha   90.00
_cell.angle_beta   90.00
_cell.angle_gamma   90.00
#
_symmetry.space_group_name_H-M   'P 1'
#
loop_
_entity.id
_entity.type
_entity.pdbx_description
1 polymer ?
#
loop_
_entity_poly.entity_id
_entity_poly.type
_entity_poly.pdbx_seq_one_letter_code
_entity_poly.pdbx_strand_id
1 'polypeptide(L)'
;MSGATGAVYAVRLLERCRLVGCETHLVASPAGVLNVHHELGLDRKALERLADHAYSPADVGAPIASGSFATHAMVIAPCSMKTLAAVAHGLSDNLLTRAADVTLKERRRLVLMARETPLNLAHLRNMTAVTEMGGIIFPPLPAFYLKPVSVDEMVDETVERVLALIGVQAASPKAWSGL
;
A
#
# COMPACT_ATOMS: atom_id res chain seq x y z
N MET A 1 0.57 -3.06 -5.24
CA MET A 1 1.57 -1.97 -5.41
C MET A 1 1.49 -1.36 -6.81
N SER A 2 1.84 -0.08 -6.97
CA SER A 2 1.82 0.60 -8.27
C SER A 2 3.14 1.35 -8.53
N GLY A 3 3.26 2.00 -9.70
CA GLY A 3 4.51 2.57 -10.20
C GLY A 3 4.85 3.93 -9.58
N ALA A 4 5.28 3.95 -8.36
CA ALA A 4 5.94 5.06 -7.68
C ALA A 4 7.21 4.54 -7.01
N THR A 5 8.17 5.42 -6.71
CA THR A 5 9.37 5.03 -5.93
C THR A 5 9.00 4.67 -4.49
N GLY A 6 9.81 3.86 -3.84
CA GLY A 6 9.57 3.35 -2.50
C GLY A 6 9.05 1.90 -2.49
N ALA A 7 9.50 1.08 -3.45
CA ALA A 7 9.19 -0.35 -3.51
C ALA A 7 9.54 -1.08 -2.20
N VAL A 8 10.52 -0.58 -1.47
CA VAL A 8 10.94 -1.11 -0.16
C VAL A 8 9.79 -1.16 0.85
N TYR A 9 8.85 -0.23 0.81
CA TYR A 9 7.68 -0.25 1.72
C TYR A 9 6.78 -1.45 1.47
N ALA A 10 6.55 -1.81 0.18
CA ALA A 10 5.75 -2.99 -0.15
C ALA A 10 6.42 -4.30 0.31
N VAL A 11 7.71 -4.43 0.04
CA VAL A 11 8.50 -5.60 0.46
C VAL A 11 8.47 -5.72 1.98
N ARG A 12 8.77 -4.64 2.70
CA ARG A 12 8.80 -4.64 4.16
C ARG A 12 7.41 -4.93 4.77
N LEU A 13 6.31 -4.41 4.16
CA LEU A 13 4.94 -4.75 4.58
C LEU A 13 4.66 -6.25 4.46
N LEU A 14 5.02 -6.87 3.33
CA LEU A 14 4.83 -8.32 3.14
C LEU A 14 5.65 -9.14 4.14
N GLU A 15 6.91 -8.77 4.38
CA GLU A 15 7.76 -9.41 5.39
C GLU A 15 7.16 -9.32 6.79
N ARG A 16 6.67 -8.14 7.20
CA ARG A 16 6.06 -7.94 8.51
C ARG A 16 4.74 -8.70 8.66
N CYS A 17 3.88 -8.68 7.63
CA CYS A 17 2.64 -9.47 7.61
C CYS A 17 2.93 -10.97 7.81
N ARG A 18 3.94 -11.51 7.12
CA ARG A 18 4.36 -12.91 7.28
C ARG A 18 4.80 -13.24 8.70
N LEU A 19 5.56 -12.35 9.36
CA LEU A 19 6.03 -12.56 10.74
C LEU A 19 4.88 -12.67 11.76
N VAL A 20 3.76 -12.01 11.50
CA VAL A 20 2.58 -12.05 12.39
C VAL A 20 1.49 -13.01 11.91
N GLY A 21 1.78 -13.83 10.90
CA GLY A 21 0.85 -14.85 10.40
C GLY A 21 -0.37 -14.27 9.65
N CYS A 22 -0.26 -13.06 9.10
CA CYS A 22 -1.30 -12.50 8.23
C CYS A 22 -1.21 -13.10 6.83
N GLU A 23 -2.30 -13.65 6.31
CA GLU A 23 -2.42 -14.06 4.92
C GLU A 23 -2.39 -12.85 4.00
N THR A 24 -1.56 -12.90 2.96
CA THR A 24 -1.28 -11.77 2.08
C THR A 24 -1.67 -12.06 0.62
N HIS A 25 -2.37 -11.09 0.00
CA HIS A 25 -2.76 -11.11 -1.41
C HIS A 25 -2.08 -9.94 -2.14
N LEU A 26 -1.21 -10.23 -3.09
CA LEU A 26 -0.42 -9.24 -3.81
C LEU A 26 -0.93 -9.02 -5.23
N VAL A 27 -1.12 -7.75 -5.58
CA VAL A 27 -1.26 -7.30 -6.98
C VAL A 27 -0.19 -6.25 -7.25
N ALA A 28 0.71 -6.51 -8.20
CA ALA A 28 1.74 -5.57 -8.61
C ALA A 28 1.54 -5.12 -10.07
N SER A 29 1.39 -3.83 -10.29
CA SER A 29 1.32 -3.28 -11.65
C SER A 29 2.65 -3.49 -12.39
N PRO A 30 2.67 -3.49 -13.75
CA PRO A 30 3.93 -3.60 -14.50
C PRO A 30 4.96 -2.54 -14.09
N ALA A 31 4.53 -1.29 -13.90
CA ALA A 31 5.41 -0.22 -13.41
C ALA A 31 5.88 -0.45 -11.97
N GLY A 32 5.06 -1.05 -11.12
CA GLY A 32 5.46 -1.44 -9.76
C GLY A 32 6.56 -2.50 -9.78
N VAL A 33 6.44 -3.53 -10.62
CA VAL A 33 7.48 -4.56 -10.80
C VAL A 33 8.77 -3.95 -11.34
N LEU A 34 8.69 -3.01 -12.29
CA LEU A 34 9.86 -2.31 -12.81
C LEU A 34 10.61 -1.56 -11.69
N ASN A 35 9.86 -0.87 -10.81
CA ASN A 35 10.47 -0.15 -9.69
C ASN A 35 11.11 -1.12 -8.67
N VAL A 36 10.47 -2.24 -8.35
CA VAL A 36 11.05 -3.27 -7.49
C VAL A 36 12.39 -3.77 -8.06
N HIS A 37 12.42 -4.04 -9.35
CA HIS A 37 13.65 -4.48 -10.00
C HIS A 37 14.75 -3.41 -9.94
N HIS A 38 14.39 -2.16 -10.25
CA HIS A 38 15.35 -1.05 -10.27
C HIS A 38 15.87 -0.68 -8.87
N GLU A 39 14.97 -0.61 -7.88
CA GLU A 39 15.31 -0.13 -6.54
C GLU A 39 15.92 -1.22 -5.64
N LEU A 40 15.49 -2.48 -5.82
CA LEU A 40 15.81 -3.58 -4.90
C LEU A 40 16.49 -4.78 -5.57
N GLY A 41 16.67 -4.79 -6.90
CA GLY A 41 17.22 -5.92 -7.63
C GLY A 41 16.36 -7.18 -7.66
N LEU A 42 15.10 -7.11 -7.19
CA LEU A 42 14.19 -8.25 -7.16
C LEU A 42 13.45 -8.38 -8.48
N ASP A 43 13.37 -9.57 -9.04
CA ASP A 43 12.50 -9.88 -10.16
C ASP A 43 11.04 -10.08 -9.70
N ARG A 44 10.12 -10.19 -10.69
CA ARG A 44 8.71 -10.44 -10.42
C ARG A 44 8.48 -11.68 -9.56
N LYS A 45 9.18 -12.79 -9.86
CA LYS A 45 9.01 -14.04 -9.14
C LYS A 45 9.51 -13.93 -7.69
N ALA A 46 10.60 -13.21 -7.46
CA ALA A 46 11.10 -12.96 -6.11
C ALA A 46 10.10 -12.13 -5.29
N LEU A 47 9.52 -11.08 -5.88
CA LEU A 47 8.47 -10.30 -5.24
C LEU A 47 7.23 -11.14 -4.93
N GLU A 48 6.73 -11.93 -5.89
CA GLU A 48 5.54 -12.77 -5.73
C GLU A 48 5.70 -13.82 -4.61
N ARG A 49 6.91 -14.36 -4.41
CA ARG A 49 7.21 -15.30 -3.31
C ARG A 49 7.15 -14.68 -1.91
N LEU A 50 7.13 -13.36 -1.79
CA LEU A 50 6.95 -12.68 -0.51
C LEU A 50 5.50 -12.71 -0.02
N ALA A 51 4.53 -12.91 -0.90
CA ALA A 51 3.12 -13.03 -0.58
C ALA A 51 2.65 -14.49 -0.59
N ASP A 52 1.55 -14.77 0.12
CA ASP A 52 0.91 -16.10 0.09
C ASP A 52 0.18 -16.32 -1.24
N HIS A 53 -0.45 -15.26 -1.76
CA HIS A 53 -1.14 -15.25 -3.04
C HIS A 53 -0.71 -14.06 -3.88
N ALA A 54 -0.35 -14.29 -5.14
CA ALA A 54 0.01 -13.25 -6.09
C ALA A 54 -0.87 -13.36 -7.34
N TYR A 55 -1.40 -12.21 -7.79
CA TYR A 55 -2.31 -12.12 -8.93
C TYR A 55 -1.78 -11.20 -10.01
N SER A 56 -2.10 -11.51 -11.25
CA SER A 56 -1.92 -10.56 -12.35
C SER A 56 -2.89 -9.38 -12.23
N PRO A 57 -2.49 -8.15 -12.55
CA PRO A 57 -3.44 -7.04 -12.65
C PRO A 57 -4.59 -7.27 -13.64
N ALA A 58 -4.40 -8.14 -14.63
CA ALA A 58 -5.43 -8.49 -15.61
C ALA A 58 -6.44 -9.52 -15.09
N ASP A 59 -6.17 -10.17 -13.96
CA ASP A 59 -7.04 -11.20 -13.38
C ASP A 59 -8.18 -10.58 -12.58
N VAL A 60 -9.13 -9.97 -13.28
CA VAL A 60 -10.32 -9.36 -12.66
C VAL A 60 -11.32 -10.38 -12.09
N GLY A 61 -11.10 -11.67 -12.33
CA GLY A 61 -11.86 -12.79 -11.76
C GLY A 61 -11.29 -13.32 -10.44
N ALA A 62 -10.17 -12.80 -9.96
CA ALA A 62 -9.56 -13.24 -8.71
C ALA A 62 -10.50 -13.03 -7.49
N PRO A 63 -10.36 -13.84 -6.41
CA PRO A 63 -11.22 -13.73 -5.22
C PRO A 63 -11.34 -12.32 -4.65
N ILE A 64 -10.23 -11.57 -4.59
CA ILE A 64 -10.19 -10.19 -4.06
C ILE A 64 -10.94 -9.17 -4.92
N ALA A 65 -11.41 -9.53 -6.12
CA ALA A 65 -12.30 -8.70 -6.95
C ALA A 65 -13.76 -8.73 -6.48
N SER A 66 -14.09 -9.60 -5.52
CA SER A 66 -15.45 -9.76 -4.98
C SER A 66 -15.56 -9.28 -3.54
N GLY A 67 -16.65 -8.57 -3.23
CA GLY A 67 -16.96 -8.15 -1.85
C GLY A 67 -17.28 -9.31 -0.91
N SER A 68 -17.74 -10.46 -1.45
CA SER A 68 -18.01 -11.67 -0.68
C SER A 68 -16.73 -12.35 -0.17
N PHE A 69 -15.59 -12.09 -0.79
CA PHE A 69 -14.30 -12.53 -0.27
C PHE A 69 -13.86 -11.58 0.84
N ALA A 70 -13.80 -12.10 2.07
CA ALA A 70 -13.49 -11.28 3.24
C ALA A 70 -11.98 -10.97 3.31
N THR A 71 -11.63 -9.70 3.13
CA THR A 71 -10.29 -9.19 3.43
C THR A 71 -10.36 -8.24 4.63
N HIS A 72 -9.33 -8.21 5.46
CA HIS A 72 -9.28 -7.33 6.64
C HIS A 72 -9.06 -5.86 6.25
N ALA A 73 -8.13 -5.62 5.35
CA ALA A 73 -7.74 -4.30 4.87
C ALA A 73 -7.00 -4.39 3.54
N MET A 74 -6.75 -3.24 2.91
CA MET A 74 -5.87 -3.15 1.75
C MET A 74 -4.89 -1.99 1.90
N VAL A 75 -3.63 -2.22 1.53
CA VAL A 75 -2.59 -1.17 1.45
C VAL A 75 -2.06 -1.09 0.03
N ILE A 76 -2.08 0.09 -0.57
CA ILE A 76 -1.42 0.35 -1.86
C ILE A 76 -0.06 0.99 -1.57
N ALA A 77 0.99 0.18 -1.59
CA ALA A 77 2.36 0.59 -1.26
C ALA A 77 3.33 0.24 -2.41
N PRO A 78 4.05 1.21 -2.98
CA PRO A 78 3.67 2.61 -3.02
C PRO A 78 2.45 2.84 -3.92
N CYS A 79 1.80 4.01 -3.77
CA CYS A 79 0.68 4.43 -4.59
C CYS A 79 1.07 5.57 -5.53
N SER A 80 1.00 5.33 -6.85
CA SER A 80 1.22 6.35 -7.86
C SER A 80 0.00 7.27 -8.02
N MET A 81 0.22 8.48 -8.54
CA MET A 81 -0.88 9.42 -8.81
C MET A 81 -1.88 8.89 -9.85
N LYS A 82 -1.45 8.04 -10.79
CA LYS A 82 -2.37 7.33 -11.70
C LYS A 82 -3.33 6.42 -10.92
N THR A 83 -2.80 5.64 -10.00
CA THR A 83 -3.61 4.71 -9.18
C THR A 83 -4.50 5.48 -8.21
N LEU A 84 -3.98 6.53 -7.57
CA LEU A 84 -4.77 7.44 -6.74
C LEU A 84 -5.96 8.04 -7.51
N ALA A 85 -5.73 8.54 -8.74
CA ALA A 85 -6.77 9.09 -9.59
C ALA A 85 -7.83 8.03 -9.96
N ALA A 86 -7.41 6.81 -10.29
CA ALA A 86 -8.33 5.72 -10.59
C ALA A 86 -9.23 5.40 -9.38
N VAL A 87 -8.67 5.29 -8.18
CA VAL A 87 -9.43 5.06 -6.95
C VAL A 87 -10.39 6.24 -6.67
N ALA A 88 -9.91 7.50 -6.81
CA ALA A 88 -10.71 8.70 -6.58
C ALA A 88 -11.95 8.79 -7.49
N HIS A 89 -11.87 8.22 -8.69
CA HIS A 89 -12.95 8.24 -9.68
C HIS A 89 -13.69 6.91 -9.84
N GLY A 90 -13.43 5.91 -8.98
CA GLY A 90 -14.09 4.60 -9.04
C GLY A 90 -13.76 3.80 -10.29
N LEU A 91 -12.61 4.05 -10.94
CA LEU A 91 -12.17 3.31 -12.12
C LEU A 91 -11.62 1.95 -11.71
N SER A 92 -12.21 0.88 -12.24
CA SER A 92 -11.91 -0.51 -11.88
C SER A 92 -11.46 -1.31 -13.12
N ASP A 93 -10.53 -0.75 -13.89
CA ASP A 93 -10.04 -1.28 -15.17
C ASP A 93 -9.03 -2.44 -15.00
N ASN A 94 -8.59 -2.71 -13.78
CA ASN A 94 -7.65 -3.78 -13.45
C ASN A 94 -7.90 -4.28 -12.02
N LEU A 95 -7.32 -5.42 -11.67
CA LEU A 95 -7.53 -6.03 -10.35
C LEU A 95 -7.07 -5.14 -9.18
N LEU A 96 -6.00 -4.36 -9.34
CA LEU A 96 -5.51 -3.47 -8.28
C LEU A 96 -6.55 -2.40 -7.90
N THR A 97 -7.10 -1.72 -8.91
CA THR A 97 -8.11 -0.68 -8.70
C THR A 97 -9.46 -1.28 -8.35
N ARG A 98 -9.80 -2.46 -8.91
CA ARG A 98 -11.02 -3.19 -8.53
C ARG A 98 -10.99 -3.63 -7.06
N ALA A 99 -9.89 -4.17 -6.55
CA ALA A 99 -9.76 -4.55 -5.14
C ALA A 99 -9.86 -3.33 -4.21
N ALA A 100 -9.35 -2.16 -4.62
CA ALA A 100 -9.51 -0.92 -3.87
C ALA A 100 -10.98 -0.46 -3.81
N ASP A 101 -11.68 -0.48 -4.95
CA ASP A 101 -13.12 -0.19 -5.03
C ASP A 101 -13.94 -1.14 -4.14
N VAL A 102 -13.65 -2.45 -4.19
CA VAL A 102 -14.28 -3.45 -3.31
C VAL A 102 -14.00 -3.13 -1.85
N THR A 103 -12.77 -2.80 -1.49
CA THR A 103 -12.40 -2.45 -0.12
C THR A 103 -13.20 -1.27 0.41
N LEU A 104 -13.35 -0.21 -0.40
CA LEU A 104 -14.13 0.98 -0.03
C LEU A 104 -15.63 0.69 0.06
N LYS A 105 -16.23 0.01 -0.92
CA LYS A 105 -17.67 -0.27 -0.91
C LYS A 105 -18.09 -1.18 0.25
N GLU A 106 -17.20 -2.09 0.69
CA GLU A 106 -17.40 -2.96 1.85
C GLU A 106 -17.03 -2.28 3.19
N ARG A 107 -16.70 -0.98 3.16
CA ARG A 107 -16.32 -0.18 4.34
C ARG A 107 -15.12 -0.75 5.10
N ARG A 108 -14.22 -1.43 4.38
CA ARG A 108 -12.95 -1.93 4.92
C ARG A 108 -11.87 -0.85 4.83
N ARG A 109 -10.83 -0.97 5.62
CA ARG A 109 -9.72 0.01 5.63
C ARG A 109 -8.90 -0.08 4.34
N LEU A 110 -8.78 1.04 3.65
CA LEU A 110 -7.91 1.23 2.49
C LEU A 110 -6.87 2.30 2.80
N VAL A 111 -5.59 1.95 2.77
CA VAL A 111 -4.47 2.88 2.95
C VAL A 111 -3.74 3.05 1.62
N LEU A 112 -3.57 4.29 1.17
CA LEU A 112 -2.80 4.64 -0.01
C LEU A 112 -1.50 5.35 0.41
N MET A 113 -0.37 4.66 0.30
CA MET A 113 0.95 5.27 0.53
C MET A 113 1.33 6.11 -0.71
N ALA A 114 0.63 7.25 -0.84
CA ALA A 114 0.75 8.14 -1.98
C ALA A 114 2.13 8.80 -2.01
N ARG A 115 2.87 8.59 -3.11
CA ARG A 115 4.23 9.13 -3.23
C ARG A 115 4.37 9.94 -4.50
N GLU A 116 4.43 11.26 -4.32
CA GLU A 116 4.66 12.27 -5.38
C GLU A 116 5.14 13.58 -4.77
N THR A 117 6.01 14.30 -5.46
CA THR A 117 6.42 15.66 -5.11
C THR A 117 7.02 16.38 -6.33
N PRO A 118 6.72 17.68 -6.59
CA PRO A 118 5.68 18.48 -5.94
C PRO A 118 4.27 18.01 -6.33
N LEU A 119 3.26 18.40 -5.55
CA LEU A 119 1.86 18.08 -5.85
C LEU A 119 1.22 19.17 -6.72
N ASN A 120 0.40 18.78 -7.68
CA ASN A 120 -0.48 19.68 -8.43
C ASN A 120 -1.93 19.61 -7.90
N LEU A 121 -2.78 20.49 -8.41
CA LEU A 121 -4.18 20.58 -7.96
C LEU A 121 -4.99 19.28 -8.19
N ALA A 122 -4.72 18.55 -9.27
CA ALA A 122 -5.40 17.27 -9.53
C ALA A 122 -5.03 16.22 -8.48
N HIS A 123 -3.76 16.16 -8.09
CA HIS A 123 -3.32 15.27 -7.01
C HIS A 123 -4.04 15.57 -5.69
N LEU A 124 -4.09 16.85 -5.30
CA LEU A 124 -4.75 17.29 -4.07
C LEU A 124 -6.25 16.99 -4.07
N ARG A 125 -6.95 17.26 -5.18
CA ARG A 125 -8.38 16.94 -5.35
C ARG A 125 -8.64 15.44 -5.24
N ASN A 126 -7.81 14.62 -5.87
CA ASN A 126 -7.93 13.16 -5.79
C ASN A 126 -7.68 12.64 -4.36
N MET A 127 -6.70 13.21 -3.64
CA MET A 127 -6.47 12.88 -2.23
C MET A 127 -7.70 13.23 -1.37
N THR A 128 -8.29 14.41 -1.59
CA THR A 128 -9.53 14.82 -0.91
C THR A 128 -10.66 13.85 -1.20
N ALA A 129 -10.93 13.52 -2.47
CA ALA A 129 -12.00 12.61 -2.85
C ALA A 129 -11.84 11.22 -2.22
N VAL A 130 -10.62 10.66 -2.22
CA VAL A 130 -10.36 9.36 -1.57
C VAL A 130 -10.60 9.45 -0.05
N THR A 131 -10.21 10.56 0.57
CA THR A 131 -10.41 10.77 2.02
C THR A 131 -11.90 10.87 2.36
N GLU A 132 -12.69 11.59 1.57
CA GLU A 132 -14.15 11.69 1.71
C GLU A 132 -14.85 10.33 1.58
N MET A 133 -14.34 9.43 0.73
CA MET A 133 -14.83 8.06 0.59
C MET A 133 -14.41 7.12 1.74
N GLY A 134 -13.58 7.59 2.67
CA GLY A 134 -13.08 6.80 3.81
C GLY A 134 -11.74 6.11 3.58
N GLY A 135 -11.05 6.37 2.47
CA GLY A 135 -9.67 5.93 2.26
C GLY A 135 -8.68 6.78 3.07
N ILE A 136 -7.56 6.20 3.41
CA ILE A 136 -6.51 6.87 4.18
C ILE A 136 -5.37 7.23 3.24
N ILE A 137 -5.14 8.53 3.04
CA ILE A 137 -3.96 9.04 2.32
C ILE A 137 -2.79 9.07 3.29
N PHE A 138 -1.77 8.28 3.01
CA PHE A 138 -0.59 8.13 3.85
C PHE A 138 0.69 8.34 3.03
N PRO A 139 1.15 9.58 2.83
CA PRO A 139 2.47 9.82 2.27
C PRO A 139 3.55 9.26 3.21
N PRO A 140 4.53 8.49 2.71
CA PRO A 140 5.59 7.92 3.56
C PRO A 140 6.62 9.01 3.92
N LEU A 141 6.28 9.85 4.90
CA LEU A 141 7.12 10.93 5.40
C LEU A 141 7.91 10.47 6.64
N PRO A 142 9.23 10.75 6.72
CA PRO A 142 10.04 10.37 7.86
C PRO A 142 9.58 11.03 9.17
N ALA A 143 9.52 10.25 10.25
CA ALA A 143 9.22 10.73 11.59
C ALA A 143 10.54 11.05 12.34
N PHE A 144 11.15 12.19 12.07
CA PHE A 144 12.47 12.56 12.63
C PHE A 144 12.50 12.67 14.16
N TYR A 145 11.36 12.89 14.82
CA TYR A 145 11.28 12.89 16.29
C TYR A 145 11.61 11.53 16.91
N LEU A 146 11.54 10.44 16.14
CA LEU A 146 11.96 9.10 16.55
C LEU A 146 13.48 8.91 16.51
N LYS A 147 14.22 9.89 15.94
CA LYS A 147 15.68 9.89 15.79
C LYS A 147 16.22 8.64 15.08
N PRO A 148 15.69 8.29 13.90
CA PRO A 148 16.14 7.09 13.18
C PRO A 148 17.62 7.20 12.82
N VAL A 149 18.36 6.10 12.96
CA VAL A 149 19.80 6.05 12.70
C VAL A 149 20.15 5.47 11.32
N SER A 150 19.14 4.96 10.60
CA SER A 150 19.30 4.41 9.26
C SER A 150 18.04 4.61 8.41
N VAL A 151 18.19 4.44 7.09
CA VAL A 151 17.06 4.41 6.16
C VAL A 151 16.13 3.22 6.44
N ASP A 152 16.70 2.06 6.77
CA ASP A 152 15.91 0.87 7.13
C ASP A 152 15.04 1.12 8.35
N GLU A 153 15.54 1.81 9.37
CA GLU A 153 14.76 2.17 10.54
C GLU A 153 13.60 3.12 10.19
N MET A 154 13.82 4.10 9.29
CA MET A 154 12.74 4.97 8.79
C MET A 154 11.65 4.17 8.04
N VAL A 155 12.08 3.17 7.24
CA VAL A 155 11.15 2.29 6.53
C VAL A 155 10.35 1.45 7.53
N ASP A 156 11.01 0.86 8.52
CA ASP A 156 10.38 0.03 9.55
C ASP A 156 9.32 0.83 10.34
N GLU A 157 9.68 2.00 10.84
CA GLU A 157 8.75 2.86 11.60
C GLU A 157 7.53 3.26 10.74
N THR A 158 7.76 3.56 9.46
CA THR A 158 6.67 3.89 8.52
C THR A 158 5.74 2.69 8.32
N VAL A 159 6.30 1.50 8.12
CA VAL A 159 5.54 0.25 7.92
C VAL A 159 4.76 -0.14 9.17
N GLU A 160 5.39 -0.09 10.36
CA GLU A 160 4.71 -0.36 11.63
C GLU A 160 3.52 0.61 11.85
N ARG A 161 3.68 1.87 11.47
CA ARG A 161 2.57 2.84 11.55
C ARG A 161 1.42 2.48 10.61
N VAL A 162 1.73 2.04 9.39
CA VAL A 162 0.70 1.59 8.42
C VAL A 162 -0.01 0.33 8.93
N LEU A 163 0.73 -0.65 9.45
CA LEU A 163 0.16 -1.86 10.03
C LEU A 163 -0.77 -1.54 11.22
N ALA A 164 -0.36 -0.64 12.10
CA ALA A 164 -1.21 -0.17 13.20
C ALA A 164 -2.50 0.51 12.70
N LEU A 165 -2.44 1.30 11.61
CA LEU A 165 -3.62 1.92 11.00
C LEU A 165 -4.62 0.89 10.49
N ILE A 166 -4.16 -0.25 9.99
CA ILE A 166 -5.06 -1.33 9.54
C ILE A 166 -5.39 -2.33 10.65
N GLY A 167 -4.93 -2.11 11.88
CA GLY A 167 -5.23 -2.97 13.03
C GLY A 167 -4.43 -4.27 13.08
N VAL A 168 -3.30 -4.33 12.37
CA VAL A 168 -2.33 -5.44 12.42
C VAL A 168 -1.19 -5.01 13.34
N GLN A 169 -0.98 -5.74 14.44
CA GLN A 169 0.12 -5.49 15.37
C GLN A 169 1.29 -6.42 15.04
N ALA A 170 2.29 -5.91 14.35
CA ALA A 170 3.57 -6.61 14.13
C ALA A 170 4.58 -6.27 15.25
N ALA A 171 4.70 -5.00 15.59
CA ALA A 171 5.34 -4.48 16.81
C ALA A 171 4.53 -3.28 17.30
N SER A 172 4.74 -2.84 18.54
CA SER A 172 4.14 -1.56 18.97
C SER A 172 4.90 -0.42 18.30
N PRO A 173 4.27 0.37 17.42
CA PRO A 173 4.93 1.55 16.89
C PRO A 173 5.37 2.44 18.05
N LYS A 174 6.56 3.02 17.96
CA LYS A 174 7.06 3.96 18.96
C LYS A 174 6.07 5.12 19.05
N ALA A 175 5.41 5.25 20.19
CA ALA A 175 4.48 6.35 20.43
C ALA A 175 5.24 7.60 20.87
N TRP A 176 4.74 8.77 20.49
CA TRP A 176 5.19 10.02 21.05
C TRP A 176 4.81 10.09 22.54
N SER A 177 5.80 10.21 23.41
CA SER A 177 5.60 10.26 24.86
C SER A 177 5.62 11.69 25.47
N GLY A 178 5.71 12.70 24.62
CA GLY A 178 5.88 14.09 25.04
C GLY A 178 7.34 14.54 25.03
N LEU A 179 7.57 15.84 25.33
CA LEU A 179 8.89 16.45 25.53
C LEU A 179 9.25 16.42 27.01
#